data_032124f8365930e5a26d2e8852c75fae
#
_entry.id   032124f8365930e5a26d2e8852c75fae
#
_cell.length_a   1.000
_cell.length_b   1.000
_cell.length_c   1.000
_cell.angle_alpha   90.00
_cell.angle_beta   90.00
_cell.angle_gamma   90.00
#
_symmetry.space_group_name_H-M   'P 1'
#
loop_
_entity.id
_entity.type
_entity.pdbx_description
1 polymer ?
#
loop_
_entity_poly.entity_id
_entity_poly.type
_entity_poly.pdbx_seq_one_letter_code
_entity_poly.pdbx_strand_id
1 'polypeptide(L)'
;MAVVIRHGPNGSYKSASAVWYDLLPALRQGRICITNLEGCYPLEDIEKRLGEKFPDTTRLYRINIIHDDALRLWRRWFHWAPVGSFLLMDEVQDIYPDKSWKESDLDYQPIETYKDQLPPGLIDDYYSALDACKPEQFESCDYDDTGSLLFDDNGRVIYPKTLNGAFKRHRKFNWDIVCVTPDINDISPMVRGCAELAKAQSNKDSFFLYRRKPRIYEHNPRSNGVPAANSPVYREKVPLAAFLLYKSTQTGKHTKSGQSKGPFSSPLFYFYAFLMLVFGGFAIYNYSEADKLNAQIDGKSTVAAPEADPDVAVQAGSDLPDNVGTGRPDKVRPSKPVFVNPYDAKAVYVTGESLDTQGNGVITIALFTKDGDEYHTNNDELYSMGYAVRYKRYCQAELYNVETGESVTIFCQPTKYEEPKASALPTPALMNPFTTKETTEGGSKEGAA
;
A
#
# COMPACT_ATOMS: atom_id res chain seq x y z
N MET A 1 15.04 2.99 -8.08
CA MET A 1 14.45 3.05 -6.72
C MET A 1 15.01 4.26 -5.98
N ALA A 2 14.50 4.49 -4.81
CA ALA A 2 14.82 5.63 -3.95
C ALA A 2 15.56 5.14 -2.70
N VAL A 3 15.91 6.03 -1.80
CA VAL A 3 16.32 5.65 -0.44
C VAL A 3 15.08 5.26 0.36
N VAL A 4 14.98 3.99 0.75
CA VAL A 4 13.82 3.43 1.47
C VAL A 4 14.26 2.90 2.83
N ILE A 5 13.49 3.19 3.88
CA ILE A 5 13.69 2.63 5.21
C ILE A 5 12.59 1.62 5.51
N ARG A 6 12.96 0.35 5.80
CA ARG A 6 12.05 -0.67 6.32
C ARG A 6 12.28 -0.83 7.82
N HIS A 7 11.24 -0.63 8.63
CA HIS A 7 11.39 -0.72 10.07
C HIS A 7 10.22 -1.46 10.75
N GLY A 8 10.42 -1.87 11.99
CA GLY A 8 9.41 -2.54 12.79
C GLY A 8 10.04 -3.59 13.73
N PRO A 9 9.30 -4.12 14.70
CA PRO A 9 9.84 -5.00 15.73
C PRO A 9 10.45 -6.28 15.16
N ASN A 10 11.28 -6.94 15.95
CA ASN A 10 11.89 -8.22 15.57
C ASN A 10 10.81 -9.26 15.23
N GLY A 11 11.03 -10.02 14.15
CA GLY A 11 10.07 -10.99 13.64
C GLY A 11 8.97 -10.38 12.75
N SER A 12 9.04 -9.08 12.39
CA SER A 12 8.10 -8.44 11.47
C SER A 12 8.39 -8.70 9.98
N TYR A 13 9.35 -9.57 9.66
CA TYR A 13 9.78 -9.91 8.30
C TYR A 13 10.48 -8.78 7.52
N LYS A 14 11.06 -7.78 8.19
CA LYS A 14 11.76 -6.65 7.55
C LYS A 14 12.84 -7.10 6.57
N SER A 15 13.86 -7.83 7.08
CA SER A 15 14.99 -8.29 6.29
C SER A 15 14.55 -9.27 5.19
N ALA A 16 13.58 -10.17 5.49
CA ALA A 16 13.02 -11.07 4.48
C ALA A 16 12.28 -10.33 3.36
N SER A 17 11.55 -9.26 3.70
CA SER A 17 10.90 -8.40 2.71
C SER A 17 11.93 -7.64 1.88
N ALA A 18 12.97 -7.07 2.51
CA ALA A 18 14.04 -6.36 1.81
C ALA A 18 14.80 -7.28 0.85
N VAL A 19 15.08 -8.52 1.27
CA VAL A 19 15.75 -9.52 0.42
C VAL A 19 14.88 -9.90 -0.77
N TRP A 20 13.59 -10.14 -0.55
CA TRP A 20 12.70 -10.64 -1.61
C TRP A 20 12.23 -9.56 -2.57
N TYR A 21 11.85 -8.41 -2.03
CA TYR A 21 11.22 -7.35 -2.83
C TYR A 21 12.17 -6.29 -3.33
N ASP A 22 13.37 -6.18 -2.72
CA ASP A 22 14.31 -5.14 -3.10
C ASP A 22 15.63 -5.73 -3.63
N LEU A 23 16.32 -6.62 -2.88
CA LEU A 23 17.59 -7.21 -3.30
C LEU A 23 17.45 -8.17 -4.50
N LEU A 24 16.52 -9.12 -4.45
CA LEU A 24 16.35 -10.11 -5.51
C LEU A 24 16.02 -9.49 -6.87
N PRO A 25 15.14 -8.49 -6.99
CA PRO A 25 14.94 -7.77 -8.25
C PRO A 25 16.20 -7.07 -8.75
N ALA A 26 17.03 -6.53 -7.87
CA ALA A 26 18.30 -5.90 -8.27
C ALA A 26 19.30 -6.92 -8.82
N LEU A 27 19.40 -8.12 -8.19
CA LEU A 27 20.20 -9.23 -8.71
C LEU A 27 19.71 -9.67 -10.09
N ARG A 28 18.41 -9.79 -10.30
CA ARG A 28 17.80 -10.17 -11.58
C ARG A 28 18.04 -9.12 -12.69
N GLN A 29 18.23 -7.86 -12.30
CA GLN A 29 18.58 -6.78 -13.22
C GLN A 29 20.06 -6.74 -13.60
N GLY A 30 20.90 -7.64 -13.09
CA GLY A 30 22.33 -7.66 -13.39
C GLY A 30 23.14 -6.60 -12.65
N ARG A 31 22.62 -6.08 -11.52
CA ARG A 31 23.27 -4.99 -10.78
C ARG A 31 24.37 -5.49 -9.85
N ILE A 32 25.27 -4.60 -9.52
CA ILE A 32 26.21 -4.76 -8.41
C ILE A 32 25.45 -4.52 -7.12
N CYS A 33 25.24 -5.56 -6.33
CA CYS A 33 24.55 -5.51 -5.05
C CYS A 33 25.55 -5.62 -3.90
N ILE A 34 25.40 -4.78 -2.90
CA ILE A 34 26.29 -4.75 -1.73
C ILE A 34 25.42 -4.80 -0.47
N THR A 35 25.72 -5.72 0.46
CA THR A 35 24.93 -5.87 1.68
C THR A 35 25.76 -6.27 2.87
N ASN A 36 25.33 -5.81 4.05
CA ASN A 36 25.83 -6.28 5.34
C ASN A 36 24.92 -7.32 5.99
N LEU A 37 23.87 -7.77 5.28
CA LEU A 37 22.90 -8.72 5.81
C LEU A 37 23.59 -9.99 6.32
N GLU A 38 23.47 -10.25 7.61
CA GLU A 38 24.01 -11.45 8.22
C GLU A 38 23.36 -12.71 7.66
N GLY A 39 24.18 -13.73 7.40
CA GLY A 39 23.69 -15.00 6.85
C GLY A 39 23.29 -14.96 5.38
N CYS A 40 23.52 -13.87 4.66
CA CYS A 40 23.31 -13.81 3.21
C CYS A 40 24.21 -14.82 2.51
N TYR A 41 23.64 -15.65 1.61
CA TYR A 41 24.40 -16.64 0.86
C TYR A 41 25.21 -16.00 -0.28
N PRO A 42 26.31 -16.64 -0.74
CA PRO A 42 27.00 -16.24 -1.96
C PRO A 42 26.04 -16.26 -3.17
N LEU A 43 26.36 -15.47 -4.20
CA LEU A 43 25.54 -15.37 -5.41
C LEU A 43 25.26 -16.74 -6.04
N GLU A 44 26.32 -17.56 -6.19
CA GLU A 44 26.26 -18.90 -6.77
C GLU A 44 25.35 -19.86 -5.97
N ASP A 45 25.38 -19.75 -4.64
CA ASP A 45 24.52 -20.53 -3.77
C ASP A 45 23.05 -20.08 -3.87
N ILE A 46 22.82 -18.78 -4.02
CA ILE A 46 21.47 -18.21 -4.24
C ILE A 46 20.91 -18.74 -5.56
N GLU A 47 21.68 -18.66 -6.65
CA GLU A 47 21.28 -19.19 -7.96
C GLU A 47 20.92 -20.68 -7.87
N LYS A 48 21.78 -21.49 -7.26
CA LYS A 48 21.55 -22.92 -7.08
C LYS A 48 20.29 -23.21 -6.27
N ARG A 49 20.03 -22.45 -5.20
CA ARG A 49 18.88 -22.64 -4.32
C ARG A 49 17.57 -22.20 -4.95
N LEU A 50 17.61 -21.14 -5.75
CA LEU A 50 16.44 -20.64 -6.50
C LEU A 50 16.20 -21.45 -7.79
N GLY A 51 17.22 -22.17 -8.30
CA GLY A 51 17.18 -22.82 -9.61
C GLY A 51 17.15 -21.80 -10.76
N GLU A 52 17.74 -20.62 -10.55
CA GLU A 52 17.70 -19.48 -11.45
C GLU A 52 19.13 -18.98 -11.71
N LYS A 53 19.44 -18.55 -12.93
CA LYS A 53 20.69 -17.88 -13.26
C LYS A 53 20.45 -16.38 -13.41
N PHE A 54 21.31 -15.60 -12.79
CA PHE A 54 21.29 -14.16 -12.96
C PHE A 54 22.16 -13.74 -14.16
N PRO A 55 21.99 -12.50 -14.65
CA PRO A 55 22.86 -11.96 -15.70
C PRO A 55 24.34 -12.00 -15.32
N ASP A 56 25.24 -12.17 -16.28
CA ASP A 56 26.68 -12.26 -16.05
C ASP A 56 27.27 -10.98 -15.43
N THR A 57 26.57 -9.86 -15.54
CA THR A 57 26.94 -8.58 -14.92
C THR A 57 26.62 -8.53 -13.42
N THR A 58 25.81 -9.47 -12.92
CA THR A 58 25.40 -9.49 -11.51
C THR A 58 26.59 -9.72 -10.60
N ARG A 59 26.70 -8.90 -9.55
CA ARG A 59 27.68 -9.09 -8.47
C ARG A 59 26.95 -8.97 -7.14
N LEU A 60 27.40 -9.75 -6.16
CA LEU A 60 26.91 -9.68 -4.78
C LEU A 60 28.09 -9.64 -3.82
N TYR A 61 28.34 -8.48 -3.26
CA TYR A 61 29.35 -8.25 -2.23
C TYR A 61 28.71 -8.26 -0.84
N ARG A 62 29.24 -9.07 0.06
CA ARG A 62 28.73 -9.23 1.41
C ARG A 62 29.80 -8.77 2.40
N ILE A 63 29.55 -7.64 3.05
CA ILE A 63 30.45 -6.98 4.00
C ILE A 63 29.70 -6.89 5.32
N ASN A 64 29.96 -7.78 6.29
CA ASN A 64 29.29 -7.74 7.59
C ASN A 64 29.77 -6.55 8.45
N ILE A 65 29.03 -6.24 9.52
CA ILE A 65 29.33 -5.13 10.43
C ILE A 65 29.75 -5.62 11.84
N ILE A 66 30.15 -6.87 11.98
CA ILE A 66 30.49 -7.47 13.28
C ILE A 66 31.73 -6.82 13.90
N HIS A 67 32.65 -6.33 13.07
CA HIS A 67 33.88 -5.69 13.50
C HIS A 67 33.82 -4.17 13.31
N ASP A 68 34.43 -3.42 14.19
CA ASP A 68 34.47 -1.95 14.19
C ASP A 68 35.01 -1.38 12.86
N ASP A 69 36.01 -2.03 12.25
CA ASP A 69 36.57 -1.57 10.99
C ASP A 69 35.57 -1.70 9.84
N ALA A 70 34.81 -2.78 9.81
CA ALA A 70 33.76 -2.97 8.81
C ALA A 70 32.59 -1.99 9.03
N LEU A 71 32.27 -1.68 10.29
CA LEU A 71 31.29 -0.65 10.62
C LEU A 71 31.74 0.74 10.14
N ARG A 72 33.03 1.07 10.34
CA ARG A 72 33.62 2.32 9.85
C ARG A 72 33.65 2.36 8.32
N LEU A 73 33.89 1.22 7.67
CA LEU A 73 33.83 1.07 6.21
C LEU A 73 32.40 1.38 5.69
N TRP A 74 31.37 0.80 6.28
CA TRP A 74 29.98 1.05 5.92
C TRP A 74 29.55 2.51 6.11
N ARG A 75 30.04 3.20 7.12
CA ARG A 75 29.80 4.64 7.29
C ARG A 75 30.29 5.49 6.13
N ARG A 76 31.23 4.95 5.35
CA ARG A 76 31.88 5.58 4.20
C ARG A 76 31.53 4.90 2.86
N TRP A 77 30.40 4.20 2.77
CA TRP A 77 30.00 3.48 1.56
C TRP A 77 30.07 4.35 0.30
N PHE A 78 29.80 5.63 0.39
CA PHE A 78 29.81 6.57 -0.71
C PHE A 78 31.23 6.88 -1.23
N HIS A 79 32.28 6.41 -0.62
CA HIS A 79 33.64 6.49 -1.13
C HIS A 79 33.96 5.32 -2.07
N TRP A 80 33.32 4.19 -1.90
CA TRP A 80 33.71 2.94 -2.54
C TRP A 80 32.57 2.17 -3.22
N ALA A 81 31.33 2.56 -3.09
CA ALA A 81 30.23 1.90 -3.78
C ALA A 81 30.25 2.26 -5.28
N PRO A 82 30.29 1.28 -6.22
CA PRO A 82 30.25 1.54 -7.66
C PRO A 82 29.02 2.34 -8.08
N VAL A 83 29.12 3.15 -9.11
CA VAL A 83 27.94 3.78 -9.74
C VAL A 83 26.96 2.68 -10.17
N GLY A 84 25.67 2.92 -10.01
CA GLY A 84 24.63 1.95 -10.36
C GLY A 84 24.41 0.85 -9.33
N SER A 85 25.09 0.85 -8.18
CA SER A 85 24.95 -0.19 -7.15
C SER A 85 23.61 -0.15 -6.46
N PHE A 86 23.20 -1.34 -6.00
CA PHE A 86 22.13 -1.53 -5.03
C PHE A 86 22.73 -1.82 -3.66
N LEU A 87 22.35 -1.05 -2.64
CA LEU A 87 22.86 -1.13 -1.28
C LEU A 87 21.73 -1.59 -0.34
N LEU A 88 21.91 -2.76 0.30
CA LEU A 88 21.03 -3.21 1.38
C LEU A 88 21.76 -3.15 2.71
N MET A 89 21.38 -2.19 3.56
CA MET A 89 21.94 -1.99 4.89
C MET A 89 20.97 -2.55 5.94
N ASP A 90 21.26 -3.72 6.45
CA ASP A 90 20.53 -4.28 7.60
C ASP A 90 21.13 -3.75 8.91
N GLU A 91 20.31 -3.64 9.95
CA GLU A 91 20.67 -3.05 11.25
C GLU A 91 21.34 -1.66 11.10
N VAL A 92 20.74 -0.81 10.26
CA VAL A 92 21.31 0.50 9.90
C VAL A 92 21.50 1.43 11.09
N GLN A 93 20.80 1.21 12.22
CA GLN A 93 21.01 1.96 13.47
C GLN A 93 22.40 1.71 14.07
N ASP A 94 23.06 0.58 13.75
CA ASP A 94 24.44 0.33 14.18
C ASP A 94 25.44 1.13 13.34
N ILE A 95 25.13 1.33 12.06
CA ILE A 95 25.93 2.13 11.13
C ILE A 95 25.75 3.61 11.45
N TYR A 96 24.49 4.07 11.53
CA TYR A 96 24.13 5.48 11.72
C TYR A 96 23.16 5.65 12.91
N PRO A 97 23.63 5.48 14.14
CA PRO A 97 22.78 5.64 15.32
C PRO A 97 22.30 7.09 15.48
N ASP A 98 21.15 7.28 16.16
CA ASP A 98 20.59 8.61 16.46
C ASP A 98 21.56 9.49 17.23
N LYS A 99 22.33 8.88 18.15
CA LYS A 99 23.30 9.56 19.02
C LYS A 99 24.66 8.90 18.84
N SER A 100 25.72 9.57 19.13
CA SER A 100 27.09 9.02 19.19
C SER A 100 27.93 9.02 17.89
N TRP A 101 27.49 9.59 16.79
CA TRP A 101 28.36 9.83 15.62
C TRP A 101 28.05 11.20 15.00
N LYS A 102 29.03 11.76 14.28
CA LYS A 102 28.90 13.02 13.54
C LYS A 102 29.37 12.83 12.12
N GLU A 103 28.70 13.50 11.16
CA GLU A 103 29.08 13.47 9.75
C GLU A 103 30.48 14.08 9.53
N SER A 104 30.85 15.06 10.38
CA SER A 104 32.19 15.68 10.36
C SER A 104 33.35 14.71 10.53
N ASP A 105 33.09 13.52 11.07
CA ASP A 105 34.10 12.47 11.28
C ASP A 105 34.32 11.60 10.04
N LEU A 106 33.65 11.92 8.93
CA LEU A 106 33.67 11.19 7.67
C LEU A 106 34.39 11.99 6.56
N ASP A 107 35.67 12.29 6.78
CA ASP A 107 36.48 12.92 5.73
C ASP A 107 36.54 12.03 4.48
N TYR A 108 36.38 12.66 3.31
CA TYR A 108 36.48 11.94 2.04
C TYR A 108 37.86 11.31 1.88
N GLN A 109 37.88 10.02 1.51
CA GLN A 109 39.08 9.27 1.20
C GLN A 109 38.91 8.59 -0.17
N PRO A 110 39.97 8.53 -0.99
CA PRO A 110 39.95 7.77 -2.23
C PRO A 110 39.78 6.28 -1.96
N ILE A 111 39.22 5.54 -2.92
CA ILE A 111 38.89 4.09 -2.76
C ILE A 111 40.13 3.25 -2.43
N GLU A 112 41.30 3.62 -2.89
CA GLU A 112 42.55 2.92 -2.66
C GLU A 112 42.88 2.79 -1.17
N THR A 113 42.43 3.73 -0.35
CA THR A 113 42.58 3.70 1.11
C THR A 113 41.89 2.47 1.75
N TYR A 114 40.90 1.91 1.05
CA TYR A 114 40.11 0.77 1.54
C TYR A 114 40.52 -0.55 0.91
N LYS A 115 41.59 -0.60 0.11
CA LYS A 115 42.00 -1.76 -0.69
C LYS A 115 42.06 -3.07 0.10
N ASP A 116 42.60 -3.01 1.33
CA ASP A 116 42.76 -4.20 2.18
C ASP A 116 41.49 -4.54 2.97
N GLN A 117 40.46 -3.71 2.94
CA GLN A 117 39.21 -3.88 3.65
C GLN A 117 38.05 -4.28 2.70
N LEU A 118 38.19 -3.99 1.42
CA LEU A 118 37.16 -4.29 0.42
C LEU A 118 37.27 -5.71 -0.12
N PRO A 119 36.14 -6.36 -0.46
CA PRO A 119 36.15 -7.65 -1.10
C PRO A 119 36.94 -7.65 -2.42
N PRO A 120 37.60 -8.77 -2.77
CA PRO A 120 38.28 -8.90 -4.07
C PRO A 120 37.32 -8.60 -5.23
N GLY A 121 37.80 -7.85 -6.23
CA GLY A 121 37.03 -7.48 -7.42
C GLY A 121 36.16 -6.22 -7.29
N LEU A 122 35.86 -5.75 -6.07
CA LEU A 122 35.02 -4.57 -5.89
C LEU A 122 35.66 -3.30 -6.44
N ILE A 123 36.98 -3.15 -6.29
CA ILE A 123 37.72 -2.00 -6.83
C ILE A 123 37.71 -2.01 -8.36
N ASP A 124 37.86 -3.17 -8.95
CA ASP A 124 37.81 -3.32 -10.41
C ASP A 124 36.41 -2.99 -10.95
N ASP A 125 35.36 -3.48 -10.28
CA ASP A 125 33.97 -3.15 -10.61
C ASP A 125 33.67 -1.66 -10.40
N TYR A 126 34.26 -1.03 -9.37
CA TYR A 126 34.11 0.41 -9.13
C TYR A 126 34.66 1.23 -10.30
N TYR A 127 35.87 0.95 -10.74
CA TYR A 127 36.47 1.66 -11.85
C TYR A 127 35.79 1.33 -13.18
N SER A 128 35.40 0.07 -13.40
CA SER A 128 34.66 -0.34 -14.59
C SER A 128 33.32 0.39 -14.70
N ALA A 129 32.60 0.53 -13.57
CA ALA A 129 31.34 1.27 -13.53
C ALA A 129 31.52 2.77 -13.80
N LEU A 130 32.60 3.39 -13.28
CA LEU A 130 32.94 4.80 -13.56
C LEU A 130 33.31 4.99 -15.03
N ASP A 131 34.11 4.08 -15.59
CA ASP A 131 34.55 4.16 -16.99
C ASP A 131 33.38 3.95 -17.96
N ALA A 132 32.41 3.11 -17.61
CA ALA A 132 31.19 2.92 -18.39
C ALA A 132 30.25 4.16 -18.40
N CYS A 133 30.43 5.07 -17.43
CA CYS A 133 29.65 6.32 -17.34
C CYS A 133 30.35 7.52 -17.95
N LYS A 134 31.55 7.34 -18.56
CA LYS A 134 32.26 8.44 -19.23
C LYS A 134 31.51 8.90 -20.47
N PRO A 135 31.27 10.19 -20.64
CA PRO A 135 30.73 10.71 -21.90
C PRO A 135 31.77 10.58 -23.02
N GLU A 136 31.33 10.30 -24.24
CA GLU A 136 32.19 10.28 -25.41
C GLU A 136 32.77 11.70 -25.72
N GLN A 137 31.93 12.72 -25.47
CA GLN A 137 32.29 14.15 -25.61
C GLN A 137 31.57 14.92 -24.50
N PHE A 138 32.26 15.93 -23.96
CA PHE A 138 31.64 16.86 -23.01
C PHE A 138 30.77 17.87 -23.73
N GLU A 139 29.58 18.07 -23.21
CA GLU A 139 28.61 19.05 -23.66
C GLU A 139 28.74 20.35 -22.84
N SER A 140 28.11 21.42 -23.31
CA SER A 140 28.10 22.70 -22.57
C SER A 140 27.51 22.64 -21.19
N CYS A 141 26.59 21.68 -20.94
CA CYS A 141 25.98 21.44 -19.63
C CYS A 141 26.91 20.73 -18.65
N ASP A 142 28.02 20.17 -19.09
CA ASP A 142 29.02 19.52 -18.25
C ASP A 142 29.99 20.53 -17.61
N TYR A 143 29.93 21.79 -18.03
CA TYR A 143 30.68 22.90 -17.44
C TYR A 143 29.76 23.86 -16.72
N ASP A 144 30.22 24.40 -15.62
CA ASP A 144 29.53 25.52 -14.97
C ASP A 144 30.04 26.88 -15.53
N ASP A 145 29.39 27.98 -15.14
CA ASP A 145 29.79 29.35 -15.59
C ASP A 145 31.15 29.82 -15.05
N THR A 146 31.75 29.06 -14.12
CA THR A 146 33.14 29.29 -13.69
C THR A 146 34.17 28.55 -14.55
N GLY A 147 33.69 27.74 -15.49
CA GLY A 147 34.51 26.87 -16.33
C GLY A 147 34.92 25.57 -15.67
N SER A 148 34.31 25.24 -14.52
CA SER A 148 34.57 23.98 -13.79
C SER A 148 33.82 22.82 -14.45
N LEU A 149 34.56 21.74 -14.77
CA LEU A 149 33.99 20.50 -15.31
C LEU A 149 33.34 19.69 -14.19
N LEU A 150 32.20 19.03 -14.48
CA LEU A 150 31.48 18.13 -13.55
C LEU A 150 32.13 16.73 -13.45
N PHE A 151 33.21 16.50 -14.21
CA PHE A 151 33.98 15.26 -14.26
C PHE A 151 35.41 15.51 -13.79
N ASP A 152 36.09 14.45 -13.38
CA ASP A 152 37.50 14.51 -13.03
C ASP A 152 38.42 14.59 -14.28
N ASP A 153 39.72 14.68 -14.05
CA ASP A 153 40.73 14.77 -15.13
C ASP A 153 40.74 13.54 -16.05
N ASN A 154 40.16 12.42 -15.59
CA ASN A 154 40.03 11.20 -16.38
C ASN A 154 38.66 11.08 -17.07
N GLY A 155 37.83 12.11 -17.01
CA GLY A 155 36.45 12.11 -17.53
C GLY A 155 35.47 11.26 -16.72
N ARG A 156 35.75 10.95 -15.47
CA ARG A 156 34.92 10.15 -14.58
C ARG A 156 34.04 11.06 -13.73
N VAL A 157 32.86 10.58 -13.41
CA VAL A 157 31.89 11.27 -12.52
C VAL A 157 32.51 11.49 -11.13
N ILE A 158 32.48 12.74 -10.64
CA ILE A 158 33.02 13.11 -9.32
C ILE A 158 32.03 12.69 -8.24
N TYR A 159 32.44 11.83 -7.33
CA TYR A 159 31.63 11.36 -6.19
C TYR A 159 31.38 12.48 -5.17
N PRO A 160 30.24 12.40 -4.45
CA PRO A 160 29.94 13.33 -3.38
C PRO A 160 30.94 13.20 -2.24
N LYS A 161 31.44 14.34 -1.76
CA LYS A 161 32.45 14.38 -0.68
C LYS A 161 31.85 14.22 0.73
N THR A 162 30.51 14.28 0.86
CA THR A 162 29.80 14.19 2.15
C THR A 162 28.72 13.13 2.09
N LEU A 163 28.44 12.50 3.22
CA LEU A 163 27.39 11.48 3.34
C LEU A 163 25.99 12.05 3.00
N ASN A 164 25.70 13.25 3.51
CA ASN A 164 24.46 13.96 3.19
C ASN A 164 24.34 14.21 1.68
N GLY A 165 25.44 14.63 1.04
CA GLY A 165 25.52 14.79 -0.42
C GLY A 165 25.29 13.49 -1.17
N ALA A 166 25.82 12.37 -0.68
CA ALA A 166 25.66 11.05 -1.27
C ALA A 166 24.20 10.59 -1.22
N PHE A 167 23.58 10.64 -0.05
CA PHE A 167 22.18 10.28 0.11
C PHE A 167 21.23 11.18 -0.71
N LYS A 168 21.42 12.49 -0.70
CA LYS A 168 20.55 13.43 -1.43
C LYS A 168 20.73 13.38 -2.94
N ARG A 169 21.91 13.03 -3.42
CA ARG A 169 22.24 12.94 -4.85
C ARG A 169 22.34 11.50 -5.37
N HIS A 170 21.91 10.50 -4.59
CA HIS A 170 21.98 9.09 -4.96
C HIS A 170 21.45 8.80 -6.37
N ARG A 171 20.40 9.51 -6.81
CA ARG A 171 19.84 9.36 -8.16
C ARG A 171 20.81 9.72 -9.28
N LYS A 172 21.70 10.70 -9.04
CA LYS A 172 22.72 11.08 -10.03
C LYS A 172 23.76 9.98 -10.24
N PHE A 173 23.94 9.12 -9.25
CA PHE A 173 24.86 7.98 -9.28
C PHE A 173 24.14 6.65 -9.48
N ASN A 174 22.83 6.69 -9.74
CA ASN A 174 21.98 5.51 -9.89
C ASN A 174 22.10 4.52 -8.71
N TRP A 175 22.37 5.02 -7.51
CA TRP A 175 22.37 4.23 -6.28
C TRP A 175 20.94 4.04 -5.77
N ASP A 176 20.59 2.78 -5.52
CA ASP A 176 19.38 2.42 -4.78
C ASP A 176 19.78 1.95 -3.39
N ILE A 177 19.16 2.50 -2.36
CA ILE A 177 19.56 2.25 -0.97
C ILE A 177 18.35 1.81 -0.17
N VAL A 178 18.45 0.62 0.42
CA VAL A 178 17.44 0.09 1.34
C VAL A 178 18.05 -0.08 2.72
N CYS A 179 17.50 0.65 3.69
CA CYS A 179 17.89 0.62 5.08
C CYS A 179 16.89 -0.21 5.89
N VAL A 180 17.34 -1.12 6.73
CA VAL A 180 16.49 -1.94 7.59
C VAL A 180 16.86 -1.72 9.06
N THR A 181 15.87 -1.52 9.94
CA THR A 181 16.06 -1.26 11.38
C THR A 181 14.89 -1.80 12.21
N PRO A 182 15.09 -2.18 13.47
CA PRO A 182 13.98 -2.47 14.38
C PRO A 182 13.10 -1.26 14.69
N ASP A 183 13.70 -0.08 14.91
CA ASP A 183 13.01 1.16 15.17
C ASP A 183 13.61 2.31 14.34
N ILE A 184 12.74 3.05 13.68
CA ILE A 184 13.15 4.20 12.85
C ILE A 184 13.76 5.34 13.71
N ASN A 185 13.39 5.41 14.99
CA ASN A 185 13.90 6.45 15.89
C ASN A 185 15.36 6.21 16.31
N ASP A 186 15.86 4.98 16.16
CA ASP A 186 17.24 4.64 16.46
C ASP A 186 18.21 5.08 15.34
N ILE A 187 17.69 5.51 14.18
CA ILE A 187 18.50 6.00 13.05
C ILE A 187 18.70 7.51 13.16
N SER A 188 19.90 7.97 12.83
CA SER A 188 20.25 9.38 12.72
C SER A 188 19.20 10.20 11.93
N PRO A 189 18.75 11.35 12.48
CA PRO A 189 17.79 12.23 11.81
C PRO A 189 18.25 12.70 10.42
N MET A 190 19.56 12.82 10.20
CA MET A 190 20.12 13.18 8.91
C MET A 190 19.82 12.09 7.86
N VAL A 191 20.10 10.82 8.17
CA VAL A 191 19.84 9.70 7.27
C VAL A 191 18.33 9.54 7.03
N ARG A 192 17.52 9.64 8.10
CA ARG A 192 16.05 9.65 7.98
C ARG A 192 15.55 10.77 7.06
N GLY A 193 16.14 11.96 7.21
CA GLY A 193 15.76 13.13 6.41
C GLY A 193 16.12 13.02 4.92
N CYS A 194 17.02 12.12 4.56
CA CYS A 194 17.42 11.84 3.17
C CYS A 194 16.59 10.73 2.51
N ALA A 195 15.92 9.87 3.30
CA ALA A 195 15.07 8.82 2.76
C ALA A 195 13.77 9.40 2.20
N GLU A 196 13.30 8.82 1.11
CA GLU A 196 12.07 9.24 0.43
C GLU A 196 10.84 8.60 1.05
N LEU A 197 10.96 7.36 1.53
CA LEU A 197 9.87 6.57 2.03
C LEU A 197 10.32 5.70 3.21
N ALA A 198 9.46 5.59 4.22
CA ALA A 198 9.59 4.62 5.30
C ALA A 198 8.41 3.63 5.27
N LYS A 199 8.72 2.34 5.48
CA LYS A 199 7.77 1.23 5.52
C LYS A 199 7.78 0.61 6.92
N ALA A 200 6.81 0.97 7.75
CA ALA A 200 6.61 0.36 9.06
C ALA A 200 5.98 -1.02 8.90
N GLN A 201 6.63 -2.06 9.43
CA GLN A 201 6.18 -3.45 9.30
C GLN A 201 5.81 -4.04 10.66
N SER A 202 4.64 -4.66 10.74
CA SER A 202 4.20 -5.37 11.95
C SER A 202 3.70 -6.77 11.60
N ASN A 203 4.06 -7.75 12.46
CA ASN A 203 3.65 -9.12 12.27
C ASN A 203 2.28 -9.39 12.92
N LYS A 204 1.45 -10.19 12.25
CA LYS A 204 0.14 -10.68 12.70
C LYS A 204 0.02 -12.20 12.51
N ASP A 205 1.13 -12.94 12.64
CA ASP A 205 1.20 -14.39 12.39
C ASP A 205 0.35 -15.24 13.33
N SER A 206 -0.15 -14.65 14.42
CA SER A 206 -1.10 -15.32 15.32
C SER A 206 -2.42 -15.71 14.65
N PHE A 207 -2.71 -15.15 13.50
CA PHE A 207 -3.86 -15.53 12.68
C PHE A 207 -3.36 -16.29 11.45
N PHE A 208 -3.74 -17.56 11.28
CA PHE A 208 -3.21 -18.44 10.22
C PHE A 208 -3.34 -17.88 8.80
N LEU A 209 -4.39 -17.06 8.53
CA LEU A 209 -4.62 -16.40 7.25
C LEU A 209 -3.58 -15.31 6.93
N TYR A 210 -2.93 -14.78 7.98
CA TYR A 210 -1.94 -13.69 7.84
C TYR A 210 -0.51 -14.15 8.02
N ARG A 211 -0.29 -15.46 8.09
CA ARG A 211 1.06 -16.04 8.25
C ARG A 211 1.98 -15.55 7.13
N ARG A 212 3.11 -14.96 7.51
CA ARG A 212 4.09 -14.32 6.62
C ARG A 212 3.52 -13.19 5.75
N LYS A 213 2.45 -12.55 6.22
CA LYS A 213 1.86 -11.36 5.57
C LYS A 213 1.93 -10.19 6.55
N PRO A 214 3.11 -9.58 6.77
CA PRO A 214 3.21 -8.42 7.63
C PRO A 214 2.26 -7.32 7.17
N ARG A 215 1.73 -6.58 8.13
CA ARG A 215 1.03 -5.35 7.89
C ARG A 215 2.08 -4.28 7.61
N ILE A 216 1.97 -3.59 6.48
CA ILE A 216 2.90 -2.56 6.03
C ILE A 216 2.17 -1.23 5.97
N TYR A 217 2.77 -0.22 6.57
CA TYR A 217 2.32 1.15 6.55
C TYR A 217 3.42 2.04 6.00
N GLU A 218 3.12 2.78 4.94
CA GLU A 218 4.04 3.74 4.32
C GLU A 218 3.86 5.11 4.94
N HIS A 219 4.97 5.75 5.31
CA HIS A 219 4.95 7.05 5.95
C HIS A 219 6.19 7.88 5.64
N ASN A 220 6.14 9.17 5.99
CA ASN A 220 7.31 10.04 5.88
C ASN A 220 8.40 9.58 6.88
N PRO A 221 9.65 9.38 6.43
CA PRO A 221 10.74 8.91 7.31
C PRO A 221 11.04 9.81 8.51
N ARG A 222 10.65 11.08 8.45
CA ARG A 222 10.82 12.01 9.58
C ARG A 222 9.80 11.81 10.68
N SER A 223 8.71 11.10 10.41
CA SER A 223 7.73 10.73 11.43
C SER A 223 8.20 9.49 12.22
N ASN A 224 7.62 9.29 13.40
CA ASN A 224 7.91 8.13 14.25
C ASN A 224 7.26 6.82 13.79
N GLY A 225 6.59 6.81 12.63
CA GLY A 225 6.01 5.59 12.04
C GLY A 225 4.75 5.07 12.73
N VAL A 226 4.11 5.88 13.58
CA VAL A 226 2.80 5.53 14.14
C VAL A 226 1.73 5.84 13.10
N PRO A 227 0.97 4.83 12.61
CA PRO A 227 -0.08 5.07 11.64
C PRO A 227 -1.23 5.87 12.25
N ALA A 228 -1.67 6.92 11.56
CA ALA A 228 -2.94 7.57 11.87
C ALA A 228 -4.11 6.61 11.53
N ALA A 229 -5.29 6.87 12.08
CA ALA A 229 -6.46 6.01 11.89
C ALA A 229 -6.79 5.74 10.41
N ASN A 230 -6.56 6.73 9.54
CA ASN A 230 -6.87 6.70 8.10
C ASN A 230 -5.67 6.38 7.21
N SER A 231 -4.56 5.93 7.77
CA SER A 231 -3.37 5.64 6.98
C SER A 231 -3.55 4.39 6.12
N PRO A 232 -3.19 4.45 4.83
CA PRO A 232 -3.27 3.28 3.96
C PRO A 232 -2.34 2.18 4.46
N VAL A 233 -2.89 1.01 4.64
CA VAL A 233 -2.17 -0.16 5.12
C VAL A 233 -2.39 -1.30 4.16
N TYR A 234 -1.32 -1.95 3.75
CA TYR A 234 -1.39 -3.11 2.89
C TYR A 234 -0.61 -4.30 3.48
N ARG A 235 -0.69 -5.44 2.82
CA ARG A 235 0.00 -6.66 3.23
C ARG A 235 0.69 -7.29 2.03
N GLU A 236 1.97 -7.58 2.19
CA GLU A 236 2.76 -8.34 1.22
C GLU A 236 3.09 -9.71 1.80
N LYS A 237 2.88 -10.76 1.01
CA LYS A 237 3.19 -12.12 1.45
C LYS A 237 4.67 -12.41 1.20
N VAL A 238 5.46 -12.53 2.26
CA VAL A 238 6.85 -13.00 2.17
C VAL A 238 6.84 -14.50 1.85
N PRO A 239 7.28 -14.93 0.67
CA PRO A 239 7.31 -16.34 0.31
C PRO A 239 8.41 -17.09 1.08
N LEU A 240 8.30 -18.41 1.17
CA LEU A 240 9.37 -19.25 1.77
C LEU A 240 10.67 -19.15 0.99
N ALA A 241 10.60 -18.91 -0.32
CA ALA A 241 11.76 -18.73 -1.16
C ALA A 241 12.67 -17.56 -0.74
N ALA A 242 12.14 -16.55 -0.04
CA ALA A 242 12.96 -15.45 0.50
C ALA A 242 14.06 -15.99 1.45
N PHE A 243 13.79 -17.07 2.16
CA PHE A 243 14.75 -17.70 3.08
C PHE A 243 15.75 -18.63 2.37
N LEU A 244 15.68 -18.77 1.05
CA LEU A 244 16.72 -19.41 0.26
C LEU A 244 17.91 -18.48 0.00
N LEU A 245 17.71 -17.16 0.15
CA LEU A 245 18.74 -16.15 -0.10
C LEU A 245 19.60 -15.89 1.14
N TYR A 246 19.06 -16.10 2.34
CA TYR A 246 19.79 -15.86 3.58
C TYR A 246 19.30 -16.73 4.73
N LYS A 247 20.15 -16.92 5.73
CA LYS A 247 19.86 -17.63 6.96
C LYS A 247 19.45 -16.63 8.04
N SER A 248 18.17 -16.61 8.41
CA SER A 248 17.62 -15.60 9.33
C SER A 248 18.04 -15.76 10.80
N THR A 249 18.68 -16.89 11.18
CA THR A 249 19.19 -17.13 12.52
C THR A 249 20.46 -17.95 12.46
N GLN A 250 21.50 -17.55 13.17
CA GLN A 250 22.77 -18.30 13.19
C GLN A 250 22.62 -19.67 13.86
N THR A 251 21.75 -19.78 14.87
CA THR A 251 21.55 -21.01 15.65
C THR A 251 20.53 -21.98 15.03
N GLY A 252 19.82 -21.58 13.96
CA GLY A 252 18.74 -22.37 13.35
C GLY A 252 17.49 -22.50 14.22
N LYS A 253 17.47 -21.91 15.42
CA LYS A 253 16.32 -21.89 16.34
C LYS A 253 15.65 -20.52 16.31
N HIS A 254 14.36 -20.49 16.00
CA HIS A 254 13.60 -19.25 16.07
C HIS A 254 13.29 -18.87 17.53
N THR A 255 13.71 -17.71 17.94
CA THR A 255 13.26 -17.13 19.21
C THR A 255 11.81 -16.65 19.01
N LYS A 256 10.90 -17.15 19.82
CA LYS A 256 9.51 -16.69 19.79
C LYS A 256 9.49 -15.22 20.21
N SER A 257 9.13 -14.31 19.30
CA SER A 257 8.90 -12.91 19.67
C SER A 257 7.74 -12.84 20.66
N GLY A 258 7.95 -12.22 21.83
CA GLY A 258 6.96 -12.17 22.92
C GLY A 258 5.72 -11.31 22.62
N GLN A 259 5.62 -10.70 21.46
CA GLN A 259 4.55 -9.76 21.10
C GLN A 259 3.31 -10.39 20.46
N SER A 260 3.32 -11.64 20.04
CA SER A 260 2.16 -12.28 19.44
C SER A 260 1.46 -13.24 20.42
N LYS A 261 0.84 -12.70 21.46
CA LYS A 261 -0.23 -13.45 22.14
C LYS A 261 -1.41 -13.49 21.16
N GLY A 262 -1.57 -14.60 20.46
CA GLY A 262 -2.71 -14.82 19.58
C GLY A 262 -4.03 -14.76 20.37
N PRO A 263 -5.16 -14.49 19.71
CA PRO A 263 -6.47 -14.49 20.35
C PRO A 263 -6.72 -15.82 21.09
N PHE A 264 -6.15 -16.92 20.61
CA PHE A 264 -6.21 -18.25 21.24
C PHE A 264 -5.37 -18.39 22.53
N SER A 265 -4.55 -17.44 22.89
CA SER A 265 -3.81 -17.43 24.17
C SER A 265 -4.58 -16.71 25.29
N SER A 266 -5.69 -16.07 24.98
CA SER A 266 -6.53 -15.38 25.95
C SER A 266 -7.54 -16.34 26.57
N PRO A 267 -7.59 -16.50 27.92
CA PRO A 267 -8.63 -17.29 28.58
C PRO A 267 -10.04 -16.75 28.27
N LEU A 268 -10.16 -15.45 28.01
CA LEU A 268 -11.40 -14.80 27.62
C LEU A 268 -11.95 -15.33 26.28
N PHE A 269 -11.06 -15.68 25.34
CA PHE A 269 -11.45 -16.28 24.06
C PHE A 269 -12.14 -17.65 24.28
N TYR A 270 -11.57 -18.51 25.13
CA TYR A 270 -12.18 -19.80 25.45
C TYR A 270 -13.51 -19.66 26.20
N PHE A 271 -13.60 -18.64 27.05
CA PHE A 271 -14.87 -18.34 27.74
C PHE A 271 -15.96 -17.93 26.74
N TYR A 272 -15.70 -17.05 25.80
CA TYR A 272 -16.67 -16.68 24.76
C TYR A 272 -16.95 -17.80 23.77
N ALA A 273 -15.96 -18.61 23.41
CA ALA A 273 -16.17 -19.80 22.59
C ALA A 273 -17.07 -20.82 23.28
N PHE A 274 -16.88 -21.03 24.60
CA PHE A 274 -17.76 -21.88 25.42
C PHE A 274 -19.16 -21.31 25.47
N LEU A 275 -19.36 -20.02 25.75
CA LEU A 275 -20.66 -19.37 25.73
C LEU A 275 -21.34 -19.54 24.35
N MET A 276 -20.64 -19.38 23.28
CA MET A 276 -21.18 -19.55 21.92
C MET A 276 -21.64 -20.98 21.67
N LEU A 277 -20.90 -21.99 22.18
CA LEU A 277 -21.30 -23.39 22.10
C LEU A 277 -22.54 -23.68 22.96
N VAL A 278 -22.62 -23.14 24.19
CA VAL A 278 -23.76 -23.30 25.06
C VAL A 278 -25.03 -22.67 24.47
N PHE A 279 -24.94 -21.41 24.05
CA PHE A 279 -26.08 -20.72 23.44
C PHE A 279 -26.47 -21.31 22.09
N GLY A 280 -25.50 -21.72 21.27
CA GLY A 280 -25.73 -22.42 20.01
C GLY A 280 -26.42 -23.76 20.22
N GLY A 281 -25.98 -24.56 21.22
CA GLY A 281 -26.63 -25.82 21.63
C GLY A 281 -28.03 -25.59 22.13
N PHE A 282 -28.24 -24.56 22.95
CA PHE A 282 -29.57 -24.19 23.45
C PHE A 282 -30.54 -23.75 22.35
N ALA A 283 -30.03 -22.98 21.37
CA ALA A 283 -30.82 -22.57 20.22
C ALA A 283 -31.21 -23.76 19.34
N ILE A 284 -30.30 -24.70 19.09
CA ILE A 284 -30.58 -25.94 18.33
C ILE A 284 -31.59 -26.80 19.09
N TYR A 285 -31.44 -26.92 20.39
CA TYR A 285 -32.38 -27.66 21.22
C TYR A 285 -33.80 -27.08 21.12
N ASN A 286 -33.95 -25.77 21.33
CA ASN A 286 -35.25 -25.10 21.22
C ASN A 286 -35.85 -25.20 19.81
N TYR A 287 -35.01 -25.10 18.76
CA TYR A 287 -35.47 -25.27 17.39
C TYR A 287 -36.02 -26.71 17.15
N SER A 288 -35.33 -27.74 17.67
CA SER A 288 -35.77 -29.13 17.56
C SER A 288 -37.07 -29.42 18.35
N GLU A 289 -37.26 -28.76 19.49
CA GLU A 289 -38.50 -28.84 20.26
C GLU A 289 -39.68 -28.15 19.55
N ALA A 290 -39.43 -26.97 18.94
CA ALA A 290 -40.41 -26.26 18.14
C ALA A 290 -40.86 -27.06 16.92
N ASP A 291 -39.93 -27.75 16.23
CA ASP A 291 -40.27 -28.66 15.11
C ASP A 291 -41.11 -29.84 15.55
N LYS A 292 -40.84 -30.45 16.73
CA LYS A 292 -41.66 -31.52 17.30
C LYS A 292 -43.06 -31.03 17.65
N LEU A 293 -43.18 -29.81 18.18
CA LEU A 293 -44.47 -29.22 18.54
C LEU A 293 -45.30 -28.92 17.27
N ASN A 294 -44.68 -28.39 16.22
CA ASN A 294 -45.33 -28.16 14.94
C ASN A 294 -45.79 -29.46 14.28
N ALA A 295 -44.98 -30.52 14.32
CA ALA A 295 -45.37 -31.83 13.82
C ALA A 295 -46.55 -32.45 14.60
N GLN A 296 -46.69 -32.17 15.93
CA GLN A 296 -47.83 -32.58 16.72
C GLN A 296 -49.10 -31.79 16.41
N ILE A 297 -48.96 -30.50 16.03
CA ILE A 297 -50.08 -29.65 15.60
C ILE A 297 -50.60 -30.09 14.24
N ASP A 298 -49.72 -30.38 13.29
CA ASP A 298 -50.08 -30.89 11.94
C ASP A 298 -50.69 -32.31 12.01
N GLY A 299 -50.24 -33.16 12.95
CA GLY A 299 -50.81 -34.50 13.20
C GLY A 299 -52.20 -34.51 13.84
N LYS A 300 -52.65 -33.39 14.43
CA LYS A 300 -53.97 -33.24 15.05
C LYS A 300 -55.02 -32.59 14.14
N SER A 301 -54.66 -32.12 12.99
CA SER A 301 -55.60 -31.49 12.03
C SER A 301 -56.35 -32.46 11.10
N THR A 302 -56.25 -33.77 11.34
CA THR A 302 -57.14 -34.75 10.70
C THR A 302 -58.28 -35.10 11.64
N VAL A 303 -59.09 -34.14 12.03
CA VAL A 303 -60.46 -34.40 12.51
C VAL A 303 -61.33 -34.37 11.29
N ALA A 304 -61.93 -35.54 11.02
CA ALA A 304 -62.86 -35.78 9.92
C ALA A 304 -63.98 -34.71 9.90
N ALA A 305 -64.25 -34.18 8.75
CA ALA A 305 -65.45 -33.38 8.49
C ALA A 305 -66.68 -34.31 8.71
N PRO A 306 -67.75 -33.89 9.43
CA PRO A 306 -68.96 -34.66 9.49
C PRO A 306 -69.62 -34.67 8.13
N GLU A 307 -70.03 -35.88 7.71
CA GLU A 307 -70.90 -36.13 6.55
C GLU A 307 -72.18 -35.29 6.70
N ALA A 308 -72.42 -34.44 5.68
CA ALA A 308 -73.69 -33.73 5.57
C ALA A 308 -74.72 -34.66 4.99
N ASP A 309 -75.77 -34.89 5.78
CA ASP A 309 -77.00 -35.60 5.40
C ASP A 309 -77.77 -34.78 4.37
N PRO A 310 -78.19 -35.36 3.23
CA PRO A 310 -78.90 -34.66 2.19
C PRO A 310 -80.40 -34.79 2.38
N ASP A 311 -81.04 -33.95 3.12
CA ASP A 311 -82.50 -33.72 3.01
C ASP A 311 -82.98 -32.68 4.03
N VAL A 312 -83.07 -31.41 3.63
CA VAL A 312 -84.09 -30.44 3.98
C VAL A 312 -84.18 -29.31 2.97
N ALA A 313 -85.07 -29.45 2.04
CA ALA A 313 -85.60 -28.39 1.20
C ALA A 313 -86.50 -27.50 2.02
N VAL A 314 -86.26 -26.20 2.08
CA VAL A 314 -87.32 -25.21 2.41
C VAL A 314 -87.19 -24.01 1.50
N GLN A 315 -88.33 -23.70 0.93
CA GLN A 315 -88.79 -22.85 -0.13
C GLN A 315 -88.44 -21.36 0.01
N ALA A 316 -88.39 -20.81 -1.18
CA ALA A 316 -88.38 -19.44 -1.58
C ALA A 316 -89.25 -18.44 -0.88
N GLY A 317 -88.86 -17.25 -0.72
CA GLY A 317 -89.67 -16.05 -0.46
C GLY A 317 -89.01 -14.90 -1.22
N SER A 318 -89.68 -14.55 -2.34
CA SER A 318 -89.44 -13.40 -3.15
C SER A 318 -89.67 -12.10 -2.39
N ASP A 319 -88.83 -11.10 -2.57
CA ASP A 319 -89.20 -9.72 -2.99
C ASP A 319 -88.01 -8.89 -3.24
N LEU A 320 -87.86 -8.50 -4.52
CA LEU A 320 -86.99 -7.43 -5.01
C LEU A 320 -87.64 -6.05 -4.73
N PRO A 321 -86.86 -4.98 -4.56
CA PRO A 321 -86.75 -4.12 -5.78
C PRO A 321 -85.32 -3.72 -6.10
N ASP A 322 -85.19 -3.51 -7.39
CA ASP A 322 -84.07 -3.04 -8.17
C ASP A 322 -83.42 -1.73 -7.77
N ASN A 323 -82.20 -1.67 -8.15
CA ASN A 323 -81.35 -0.51 -8.40
C ASN A 323 -80.45 -0.09 -7.28
N VAL A 324 -79.17 -0.37 -7.47
CA VAL A 324 -78.09 0.62 -7.71
C VAL A 324 -76.76 -0.12 -7.86
N GLY A 325 -76.07 0.10 -8.97
CA GLY A 325 -74.64 0.23 -9.14
C GLY A 325 -73.74 -0.98 -8.78
N THR A 326 -73.42 -1.77 -9.75
CA THR A 326 -72.27 -2.65 -9.80
C THR A 326 -70.97 -1.88 -9.62
N GLY A 327 -70.48 -1.76 -8.38
CA GLY A 327 -69.15 -1.31 -8.06
C GLY A 327 -68.49 -2.37 -7.19
N ARG A 328 -67.77 -3.32 -7.75
CA ARG A 328 -66.83 -4.12 -7.01
C ARG A 328 -65.87 -3.16 -6.30
N PRO A 329 -65.69 -3.22 -4.99
CA PRO A 329 -64.59 -2.48 -4.37
C PRO A 329 -63.29 -3.16 -4.87
N ASP A 330 -62.58 -2.43 -5.73
CA ASP A 330 -61.19 -2.72 -5.97
C ASP A 330 -60.48 -2.84 -4.61
N LYS A 331 -59.90 -4.01 -4.39
CA LYS A 331 -58.91 -4.19 -3.33
C LYS A 331 -57.84 -3.13 -3.57
N VAL A 332 -57.89 -2.00 -2.87
CA VAL A 332 -56.79 -1.07 -2.72
C VAL A 332 -55.65 -1.89 -2.17
N ARG A 333 -54.70 -2.25 -3.06
CA ARG A 333 -53.40 -2.73 -2.61
C ARG A 333 -52.82 -1.54 -1.82
N PRO A 334 -52.38 -1.77 -0.56
CA PRO A 334 -51.64 -0.71 0.13
C PRO A 334 -50.47 -0.33 -0.77
N SER A 335 -50.44 0.91 -1.23
CA SER A 335 -49.26 1.47 -1.91
C SER A 335 -48.10 1.22 -1.01
N LYS A 336 -47.04 0.56 -1.55
CA LYS A 336 -45.78 0.45 -0.81
C LYS A 336 -45.40 1.85 -0.41
N PRO A 337 -45.11 2.10 0.88
CA PRO A 337 -44.67 3.38 1.32
C PRO A 337 -43.47 3.79 0.46
N VAL A 338 -43.46 5.04 0.01
CA VAL A 338 -42.38 5.58 -0.84
C VAL A 338 -41.31 6.06 0.12
N PHE A 339 -40.09 5.51 -0.02
CA PHE A 339 -38.94 5.98 0.77
C PHE A 339 -38.74 7.48 0.56
N VAL A 340 -38.72 8.24 1.64
CA VAL A 340 -38.46 9.65 1.62
C VAL A 340 -36.96 9.90 1.82
N ASN A 341 -36.32 10.57 0.89
CA ASN A 341 -34.90 10.92 1.00
C ASN A 341 -34.68 12.03 2.05
N PRO A 342 -33.52 12.07 2.72
CA PRO A 342 -33.14 13.20 3.58
C PRO A 342 -33.29 14.54 2.85
N TYR A 343 -33.79 15.56 3.53
CA TYR A 343 -34.05 16.88 2.95
C TYR A 343 -34.92 16.88 1.67
N ASP A 344 -35.76 15.88 1.50
CA ASP A 344 -36.57 15.70 0.28
C ASP A 344 -35.74 15.73 -1.02
N ALA A 345 -34.49 15.24 -0.91
CA ALA A 345 -33.53 15.23 -2.02
C ALA A 345 -34.03 14.40 -3.20
N LYS A 346 -33.84 14.91 -4.41
CA LYS A 346 -34.17 14.23 -5.67
C LYS A 346 -33.29 13.01 -5.92
N ALA A 347 -32.01 13.10 -5.52
CA ALA A 347 -31.04 12.01 -5.65
C ALA A 347 -30.04 12.03 -4.49
N VAL A 348 -29.56 10.85 -4.13
CA VAL A 348 -28.59 10.62 -3.05
C VAL A 348 -27.50 9.72 -3.58
N TYR A 349 -26.23 10.14 -3.45
CA TYR A 349 -25.07 9.39 -3.92
C TYR A 349 -23.99 9.30 -2.84
N VAL A 350 -23.24 8.20 -2.85
CA VAL A 350 -22.01 8.06 -2.08
C VAL A 350 -20.90 8.82 -2.80
N THR A 351 -20.20 9.74 -2.10
CA THR A 351 -19.10 10.53 -2.67
C THR A 351 -17.75 10.16 -2.09
N GLY A 352 -17.73 9.54 -0.93
CA GLY A 352 -16.51 9.08 -0.29
C GLY A 352 -16.80 8.09 0.82
N GLU A 353 -15.82 7.24 1.09
CA GLU A 353 -15.88 6.27 2.18
C GLU A 353 -14.53 6.13 2.84
N SER A 354 -14.51 6.19 4.16
CA SER A 354 -13.34 5.95 4.99
C SER A 354 -13.73 4.99 6.10
N LEU A 355 -13.45 3.71 5.88
CA LEU A 355 -13.87 2.62 6.74
C LEU A 355 -12.66 1.97 7.41
N ASP A 356 -12.82 1.59 8.67
CA ASP A 356 -11.86 0.75 9.36
C ASP A 356 -11.96 -0.72 8.89
N THR A 357 -11.09 -1.57 9.42
CA THR A 357 -11.06 -2.99 9.08
C THR A 357 -12.29 -3.77 9.55
N GLN A 358 -13.15 -3.16 10.37
CA GLN A 358 -14.40 -3.73 10.88
C GLN A 358 -15.61 -3.20 10.12
N GLY A 359 -15.42 -2.29 9.18
CA GLY A 359 -16.50 -1.68 8.40
C GLY A 359 -17.14 -0.47 9.09
N ASN A 360 -16.59 -0.01 10.22
CA ASN A 360 -17.00 1.24 10.86
C ASN A 360 -16.22 2.39 10.28
N GLY A 361 -16.86 3.50 10.04
CA GLY A 361 -16.20 4.68 9.53
C GLY A 361 -17.16 5.73 9.01
N VAL A 362 -16.62 6.71 8.33
CA VAL A 362 -17.37 7.82 7.78
C VAL A 362 -17.67 7.56 6.31
N ILE A 363 -18.96 7.63 5.95
CA ILE A 363 -19.43 7.62 4.57
C ILE A 363 -19.90 9.04 4.26
N THR A 364 -19.31 9.65 3.26
CA THR A 364 -19.72 10.97 2.76
C THR A 364 -20.73 10.80 1.65
N ILE A 365 -21.83 11.55 1.74
CA ILE A 365 -22.99 11.44 0.86
C ILE A 365 -23.26 12.82 0.26
N ALA A 366 -23.53 12.87 -1.05
CA ALA A 366 -24.06 14.04 -1.71
C ALA A 366 -25.56 13.90 -1.87
N LEU A 367 -26.28 14.95 -1.49
CA LEU A 367 -27.73 15.14 -1.63
C LEU A 367 -27.97 16.18 -2.71
N PHE A 368 -28.74 15.83 -3.72
CA PHE A 368 -29.14 16.76 -4.77
C PHE A 368 -30.59 17.18 -4.55
N THR A 369 -30.82 18.46 -4.30
CA THR A 369 -32.15 18.99 -4.10
C THR A 369 -32.95 19.10 -5.42
N LYS A 370 -34.23 19.37 -5.31
CA LYS A 370 -35.10 19.60 -6.48
C LYS A 370 -34.68 20.86 -7.25
N ASP A 371 -34.06 21.81 -6.59
CA ASP A 371 -33.61 23.09 -7.15
C ASP A 371 -32.23 23.00 -7.81
N GLY A 372 -31.56 21.86 -7.66
CA GLY A 372 -30.27 21.57 -8.29
C GLY A 372 -29.04 21.83 -7.42
N ASP A 373 -29.24 22.22 -6.17
CA ASP A 373 -28.17 22.44 -5.21
C ASP A 373 -27.60 21.08 -4.71
N GLU A 374 -26.29 21.04 -4.49
CA GLU A 374 -25.57 19.87 -3.98
C GLU A 374 -25.12 20.13 -2.55
N TYR A 375 -25.51 19.26 -1.62
CA TYR A 375 -25.10 19.29 -0.21
C TYR A 375 -24.33 18.02 0.13
N HIS A 376 -23.19 18.19 0.80
CA HIS A 376 -22.42 17.07 1.32
C HIS A 376 -22.70 16.88 2.81
N THR A 377 -22.96 15.65 3.18
CA THR A 377 -23.24 15.23 4.57
C THR A 377 -22.51 13.91 4.89
N ASN A 378 -22.51 13.50 6.13
CA ASN A 378 -21.93 12.26 6.60
C ASN A 378 -22.93 11.45 7.42
N ASN A 379 -22.53 10.23 7.83
CA ASN A 379 -23.41 9.34 8.61
C ASN A 379 -23.85 9.91 9.96
N ASP A 380 -23.04 10.74 10.63
CA ASP A 380 -23.40 11.30 11.95
C ASP A 380 -24.49 12.37 11.81
N GLU A 381 -24.37 13.19 10.78
CA GLU A 381 -25.34 14.23 10.47
C GLU A 381 -26.65 13.60 9.98
N LEU A 382 -26.59 12.58 9.12
CA LEU A 382 -27.78 11.83 8.69
C LEU A 382 -28.47 11.12 9.85
N TYR A 383 -27.70 10.60 10.81
CA TYR A 383 -28.27 9.96 12.00
C TYR A 383 -29.06 10.96 12.86
N SER A 384 -28.61 12.19 12.95
CA SER A 384 -29.33 13.27 13.64
C SER A 384 -30.68 13.61 12.99
N MET A 385 -30.85 13.26 11.71
CA MET A 385 -32.08 13.44 10.92
C MET A 385 -32.96 12.19 10.86
N GLY A 386 -32.64 11.16 11.63
CA GLY A 386 -33.38 9.89 11.64
C GLY A 386 -33.02 8.91 10.52
N TYR A 387 -31.85 9.08 9.88
CA TYR A 387 -31.37 8.15 8.86
C TYR A 387 -30.09 7.47 9.31
N ALA A 388 -29.97 6.17 9.08
CA ALA A 388 -28.75 5.41 9.30
C ALA A 388 -28.20 4.94 7.96
N VAL A 389 -26.86 4.95 7.83
CA VAL A 389 -26.16 4.47 6.64
C VAL A 389 -25.44 3.18 6.97
N ARG A 390 -25.70 2.13 6.20
CA ARG A 390 -25.05 0.83 6.34
C ARG A 390 -24.20 0.56 5.11
N TYR A 391 -22.91 0.40 5.30
CA TYR A 391 -22.00 0.00 4.24
C TYR A 391 -22.30 -1.41 3.73
N LYS A 392 -22.35 -1.61 2.44
CA LYS A 392 -22.51 -2.91 1.79
C LYS A 392 -21.22 -3.37 1.12
N ARG A 393 -20.68 -2.54 0.24
CA ARG A 393 -19.42 -2.75 -0.50
C ARG A 393 -18.97 -1.43 -1.13
N TYR A 394 -17.78 -1.43 -1.72
CA TYR A 394 -17.27 -0.27 -2.44
C TYR A 394 -18.32 0.33 -3.38
N CYS A 395 -18.52 1.64 -3.28
CA CYS A 395 -19.54 2.38 -4.05
C CYS A 395 -20.99 1.92 -3.84
N GLN A 396 -21.32 1.25 -2.74
CA GLN A 396 -22.69 0.84 -2.43
C GLN A 396 -22.96 0.89 -0.93
N ALA A 397 -23.96 1.67 -0.54
CA ALA A 397 -24.44 1.73 0.83
C ALA A 397 -25.99 1.63 0.86
N GLU A 398 -26.53 1.27 1.99
CA GLU A 398 -27.96 1.24 2.27
C GLU A 398 -28.30 2.39 3.20
N LEU A 399 -29.15 3.29 2.73
CA LEU A 399 -29.71 4.37 3.53
C LEU A 399 -31.01 3.88 4.14
N TYR A 400 -31.09 3.91 5.45
CA TYR A 400 -32.20 3.38 6.25
C TYR A 400 -32.87 4.49 7.04
N ASN A 401 -34.18 4.65 6.90
CA ASN A 401 -34.97 5.56 7.72
C ASN A 401 -35.32 4.84 9.05
N VAL A 402 -34.83 5.38 10.16
CA VAL A 402 -34.96 4.74 11.50
C VAL A 402 -36.40 4.76 11.98
N GLU A 403 -37.21 5.74 11.58
CA GLU A 403 -38.61 5.88 12.01
C GLU A 403 -39.55 4.97 11.23
N THR A 404 -39.38 4.91 9.89
CA THR A 404 -40.31 4.12 9.04
C THR A 404 -39.87 2.69 8.82
N GLY A 405 -38.62 2.38 9.12
CA GLY A 405 -38.03 1.05 8.89
C GLY A 405 -37.73 0.76 7.41
N GLU A 406 -37.85 1.73 6.54
CA GLU A 406 -37.63 1.59 5.11
C GLU A 406 -36.17 1.83 4.75
N SER A 407 -35.71 1.19 3.69
CA SER A 407 -34.34 1.38 3.19
C SER A 407 -34.29 1.51 1.67
N VAL A 408 -33.28 2.22 1.20
CA VAL A 408 -32.93 2.35 -0.21
C VAL A 408 -31.44 2.12 -0.40
N THR A 409 -31.07 1.44 -1.47
CA THR A 409 -29.65 1.27 -1.83
C THR A 409 -29.18 2.47 -2.63
N ILE A 410 -28.14 3.13 -2.17
CA ILE A 410 -27.47 4.25 -2.82
C ILE A 410 -26.12 3.84 -3.38
N PHE A 411 -25.71 4.47 -4.48
CA PHE A 411 -24.48 4.16 -5.21
C PHE A 411 -23.61 5.41 -5.32
N CYS A 412 -22.34 5.24 -5.75
CA CYS A 412 -21.51 6.38 -6.09
C CYS A 412 -22.14 7.19 -7.23
N GLN A 413 -21.87 8.48 -7.20
CA GLN A 413 -22.28 9.39 -8.27
C GLN A 413 -21.65 8.89 -9.59
N PRO A 414 -22.44 8.68 -10.66
CA PRO A 414 -21.89 8.31 -11.93
C PRO A 414 -20.95 9.43 -12.41
N THR A 415 -19.67 9.12 -12.60
CA THR A 415 -18.73 10.04 -13.22
C THR A 415 -19.25 10.38 -14.60
N LYS A 416 -19.60 11.64 -14.84
CA LYS A 416 -19.72 12.13 -16.20
C LYS A 416 -18.33 12.01 -16.80
N TYR A 417 -18.14 11.05 -17.67
CA TYR A 417 -16.98 10.99 -18.52
C TYR A 417 -17.08 12.18 -19.48
N GLU A 418 -16.54 13.33 -19.08
CA GLU A 418 -16.21 14.38 -20.04
C GLU A 418 -15.02 13.80 -20.81
N GLU A 419 -15.25 13.45 -22.09
CA GLU A 419 -14.13 13.21 -23.01
C GLU A 419 -13.15 14.36 -22.81
N PRO A 420 -11.85 14.06 -22.52
CA PRO A 420 -10.86 15.11 -22.41
C PRO A 420 -10.92 15.89 -23.73
N LYS A 421 -11.35 17.16 -23.67
CA LYS A 421 -11.24 18.07 -24.79
C LYS A 421 -9.79 17.99 -25.21
N ALA A 422 -9.53 17.44 -26.39
CA ALA A 422 -8.21 17.36 -26.96
C ALA A 422 -7.65 18.78 -26.92
N SER A 423 -6.86 19.08 -25.89
CA SER A 423 -6.02 20.25 -25.87
C SER A 423 -5.09 20.03 -27.04
N ALA A 424 -5.27 20.81 -28.09
CA ALA A 424 -4.38 20.84 -29.21
C ALA A 424 -2.97 21.08 -28.62
N LEU A 425 -2.19 20.02 -28.50
CA LEU A 425 -0.76 20.11 -28.28
C LEU A 425 -0.24 21.00 -29.42
N PRO A 426 0.49 22.08 -29.12
CA PRO A 426 1.11 22.86 -30.18
C PRO A 426 2.01 21.87 -30.92
N THR A 427 1.71 21.68 -32.20
CA THR A 427 2.52 20.90 -33.11
C THR A 427 3.93 21.49 -33.06
N PRO A 428 4.98 20.73 -32.73
CA PRO A 428 6.33 21.25 -32.83
C PRO A 428 6.55 21.62 -34.28
N ALA A 429 6.83 22.89 -34.53
CA ALA A 429 7.22 23.37 -35.83
C ALA A 429 8.46 22.59 -36.25
N LEU A 430 8.32 21.76 -37.27
CA LEU A 430 9.43 21.14 -37.97
C LEU A 430 10.32 22.28 -38.48
N MET A 431 11.38 22.58 -37.76
CA MET A 431 12.49 23.41 -38.30
C MET A 431 13.12 22.62 -39.44
N ASN A 432 12.88 23.08 -40.65
CA ASN A 432 13.61 22.65 -41.84
C ASN A 432 15.06 23.19 -41.75
N PRO A 433 16.09 22.34 -41.75
CA PRO A 433 17.46 22.78 -41.56
C PRO A 433 18.18 23.21 -42.85
N PHE A 434 17.49 23.57 -43.92
CA PHE A 434 18.13 24.02 -45.16
C PHE A 434 17.39 25.21 -45.78
N THR A 435 17.80 26.43 -45.39
CA THR A 435 17.72 27.62 -46.23
C THR A 435 19.01 28.44 -46.07
N THR A 436 19.93 28.15 -46.95
CA THR A 436 21.04 29.04 -47.32
C THR A 436 20.48 30.41 -47.71
N LYS A 437 20.81 31.47 -47.00
CA LYS A 437 20.64 32.84 -47.45
C LYS A 437 21.90 33.27 -48.16
N GLU A 438 21.73 33.45 -49.44
CA GLU A 438 22.67 34.21 -50.30
C GLU A 438 22.87 35.63 -49.76
N THR A 439 24.13 35.99 -49.60
CA THR A 439 24.62 37.32 -49.37
C THR A 439 24.49 38.11 -50.68
N THR A 440 23.71 39.18 -50.67
CA THR A 440 23.83 40.26 -51.67
C THR A 440 24.44 41.47 -50.98
N GLU A 441 25.60 41.82 -51.45
CA GLU A 441 26.29 43.07 -51.21
C GLU A 441 25.51 44.30 -51.72
N GLY A 442 25.64 45.39 -51.05
CA GLY A 442 25.19 46.70 -51.53
C GLY A 442 25.25 47.73 -50.41
N GLY A 443 26.36 48.39 -50.23
CA GLY A 443 26.66 49.73 -50.77
C GLY A 443 26.46 50.81 -49.70
N SER A 444 27.62 51.28 -49.16
CA SER A 444 27.99 52.67 -48.84
C SER A 444 27.04 53.64 -48.13
N LYS A 445 27.47 54.28 -47.05
CA LYS A 445 28.04 55.67 -46.97
C LYS A 445 28.12 56.15 -45.53
N GLU A 446 29.29 56.57 -45.14
CA GLU A 446 29.71 57.84 -44.53
C GLU A 446 28.81 58.55 -43.54
N GLY A 447 29.43 58.98 -42.42
CA GLY A 447 29.05 60.13 -41.64
C GLY A 447 29.58 60.13 -40.20
N ALA A 448 30.73 60.77 -40.11
CA ALA A 448 31.40 61.39 -38.98
C ALA A 448 30.53 61.88 -37.82
N ALA A 449 30.97 61.67 -36.61
CA ALA A 449 31.46 62.62 -35.61
C ALA A 449 31.86 61.80 -34.35
#